data_f084d156dc6315d951cfa47e611c1119
#
_entry.id   f084d156dc6315d951cfa47e611c1119
#
_cell.length_a   1.000
_cell.length_b   1.000
_cell.length_c   1.000
_cell.angle_alpha   90.00
_cell.angle_beta   90.00
_cell.angle_gamma   90.00
#
_symmetry.space_group_name_H-M   'P 1'
#
loop_
_entity.id
_entity.type
_entity.pdbx_description
1 polymer ?
#
loop_
_entity_poly.entity_id
_entity_poly.type
_entity_poly.pdbx_seq_one_letter_code
_entity_poly.pdbx_strand_id
1 'polypeptide(L)'
;MTLLPDHVSLSNRRSRQSNSNTNRDGTAERLESDTFQLEGHNLITVEVGHTDTDNTTCLYVPSIGLLVAGDVAYNDVHQYLTECRTHESRLEWIAALDKVEALKPRAVIAGHKRLGNDDSPHIIDETRQYIRDFDRLVEETATSRELYDRMLVLYPNRVNRGALWGSARAIKG
;
A
#
# COMPACT_ATOMS: atom_id res chain seq x y z
N MET A 1 -18.90 19.05 -67.38
CA MET A 1 -20.15 18.57 -66.76
C MET A 1 -19.88 17.18 -66.26
N THR A 2 -19.34 17.11 -65.03
CA THR A 2 -18.91 15.85 -64.44
C THR A 2 -19.53 15.79 -63.07
N LEU A 3 -20.41 14.81 -62.85
CA LEU A 3 -21.17 14.57 -61.64
C LEU A 3 -20.25 13.94 -60.59
N LEU A 4 -20.31 14.45 -59.38
CA LEU A 4 -19.72 13.87 -58.17
C LEU A 4 -20.60 12.73 -57.63
N PRO A 5 -20.04 11.63 -57.12
CA PRO A 5 -20.83 10.57 -56.50
C PRO A 5 -21.13 10.84 -55.01
N ASP A 6 -22.27 10.33 -54.61
CA ASP A 6 -22.95 10.47 -53.34
C ASP A 6 -22.12 10.05 -52.11
N HIS A 7 -22.24 10.83 -51.04
CA HIS A 7 -21.80 10.51 -49.69
C HIS A 7 -22.59 9.32 -49.14
N VAL A 8 -21.91 8.18 -48.92
CA VAL A 8 -22.41 7.09 -48.11
C VAL A 8 -22.19 7.43 -46.64
N SER A 9 -23.29 7.82 -45.98
CA SER A 9 -23.32 8.00 -44.51
C SER A 9 -23.32 6.64 -43.83
N LEU A 10 -22.20 6.21 -43.28
CA LEU A 10 -22.10 5.08 -42.36
C LEU A 10 -22.56 5.52 -40.95
N SER A 11 -23.84 5.35 -40.66
CA SER A 11 -24.37 5.47 -39.31
C SER A 11 -23.84 4.32 -38.45
N ASN A 12 -22.77 4.55 -37.69
CA ASN A 12 -22.22 3.62 -36.72
C ASN A 12 -23.13 3.64 -35.47
N ARG A 13 -24.23 2.88 -35.51
CA ARG A 13 -25.04 2.58 -34.34
C ARG A 13 -24.25 1.64 -33.41
N ARG A 14 -23.40 2.21 -32.56
CA ARG A 14 -22.98 1.51 -31.35
C ARG A 14 -24.21 1.30 -30.49
N SER A 15 -24.71 0.07 -30.45
CA SER A 15 -25.63 -0.39 -29.44
C SER A 15 -24.94 -0.19 -28.07
N ARG A 16 -25.35 0.86 -27.35
CA ARG A 16 -25.09 0.95 -25.93
C ARG A 16 -25.89 -0.19 -25.28
N GLN A 17 -25.20 -1.30 -24.99
CA GLN A 17 -25.71 -2.19 -23.94
C GLN A 17 -25.76 -1.37 -22.66
N SER A 18 -26.96 -0.98 -22.29
CA SER A 18 -27.24 -0.45 -20.95
C SER A 18 -26.99 -1.60 -19.99
N ASN A 19 -25.84 -1.61 -19.37
CA ASN A 19 -25.62 -2.39 -18.17
C ASN A 19 -26.54 -1.77 -17.12
N SER A 20 -27.76 -2.30 -16.97
CA SER A 20 -28.63 -2.00 -15.86
C SER A 20 -28.06 -2.66 -14.62
N ASN A 21 -26.97 -2.08 -14.10
CA ASN A 21 -26.51 -2.37 -12.76
C ASN A 21 -27.54 -1.70 -11.84
N THR A 22 -28.58 -2.47 -11.49
CA THR A 22 -29.47 -2.09 -10.41
C THR A 22 -28.60 -1.83 -9.20
N ASN A 23 -28.64 -0.59 -8.69
CA ASN A 23 -28.07 -0.16 -7.42
C ASN A 23 -28.52 -1.16 -6.33
N ARG A 24 -27.73 -2.21 -6.12
CA ARG A 24 -27.65 -2.84 -4.82
C ARG A 24 -26.72 -1.94 -4.03
N ASP A 25 -27.21 -1.33 -2.97
CA ASP A 25 -26.36 -0.77 -1.93
C ASP A 25 -25.43 -1.90 -1.51
N GLY A 26 -24.21 -1.91 -2.11
CA GLY A 26 -23.28 -3.00 -1.94
C GLY A 26 -22.67 -2.90 -0.55
N THR A 27 -23.31 -3.57 0.40
CA THR A 27 -22.67 -3.88 1.67
C THR A 27 -21.54 -4.87 1.36
N ALA A 28 -20.33 -4.55 1.80
CA ALA A 28 -19.22 -5.48 1.68
C ALA A 28 -19.54 -6.75 2.48
N GLU A 29 -19.53 -7.89 1.81
CA GLU A 29 -19.69 -9.20 2.44
C GLU A 29 -18.32 -9.79 2.75
N ARG A 30 -18.24 -10.50 3.88
CA ARG A 30 -17.02 -11.24 4.23
C ARG A 30 -16.78 -12.34 3.19
N LEU A 31 -15.53 -12.48 2.74
CA LEU A 31 -15.14 -13.61 1.90
C LEU A 31 -15.34 -14.93 2.68
N GLU A 32 -15.86 -15.97 2.00
CA GLU A 32 -16.01 -17.30 2.59
C GLU A 32 -14.65 -18.00 2.81
N SER A 33 -13.64 -17.61 2.04
CA SER A 33 -12.26 -18.10 2.16
C SER A 33 -11.27 -16.98 1.83
N ASP A 34 -10.02 -17.15 2.24
CA ASP A 34 -8.94 -16.20 1.92
C ASP A 34 -8.55 -16.21 0.44
N THR A 35 -9.15 -17.06 -0.37
CA THR A 35 -8.86 -17.21 -1.80
C THR A 35 -10.11 -16.99 -2.62
N PHE A 36 -10.01 -16.13 -3.62
CA PHE A 36 -11.04 -15.96 -4.65
C PHE A 36 -10.38 -15.98 -6.04
N GLN A 37 -11.18 -16.07 -7.09
CA GLN A 37 -10.68 -16.17 -8.46
C GLN A 37 -11.10 -14.98 -9.30
N LEU A 38 -10.16 -14.52 -10.11
CA LEU A 38 -10.40 -13.54 -11.16
C LEU A 38 -9.84 -14.13 -12.48
N GLU A 39 -10.71 -14.31 -13.47
CA GLU A 39 -10.33 -14.86 -14.80
C GLU A 39 -9.52 -16.17 -14.72
N GLY A 40 -9.85 -17.03 -13.74
CA GLY A 40 -9.18 -18.32 -13.53
C GLY A 40 -7.86 -18.25 -12.74
N HIS A 41 -7.45 -17.08 -12.28
CA HIS A 41 -6.29 -16.88 -11.44
C HIS A 41 -6.70 -16.73 -9.97
N ASN A 42 -5.96 -17.38 -9.07
CA ASN A 42 -6.17 -17.23 -7.64
C ASN A 42 -5.62 -15.88 -7.15
N LEU A 43 -6.43 -15.18 -6.37
CA LEU A 43 -6.07 -14.04 -5.57
C LEU A 43 -6.23 -14.43 -4.11
N ILE A 44 -5.20 -14.22 -3.31
CA ILE A 44 -5.13 -14.66 -1.91
C ILE A 44 -5.08 -13.43 -1.01
N THR A 45 -6.03 -13.30 -0.10
CA THR A 45 -5.97 -12.32 0.98
C THR A 45 -5.06 -12.85 2.09
N VAL A 46 -4.12 -12.05 2.54
CA VAL A 46 -3.15 -12.39 3.58
C VAL A 46 -3.36 -11.48 4.77
N GLU A 47 -3.88 -12.03 5.86
CA GLU A 47 -4.01 -11.30 7.13
C GLU A 47 -2.63 -11.18 7.77
N VAL A 48 -2.13 -9.96 7.91
CA VAL A 48 -0.80 -9.70 8.46
C VAL A 48 -0.84 -9.27 9.93
N GLY A 49 -1.95 -8.73 10.40
CA GLY A 49 -2.14 -8.24 11.75
C GLY A 49 -1.99 -6.72 11.87
N HIS A 50 -1.30 -6.25 12.90
CA HIS A 50 -1.05 -4.83 13.11
C HIS A 50 0.07 -4.31 12.21
N THR A 51 -0.18 -3.15 11.57
CA THR A 51 0.82 -2.37 10.82
C THR A 51 0.68 -0.89 11.19
N ASP A 52 0.40 -0.01 10.25
CA ASP A 52 0.00 1.38 10.53
C ASP A 52 -1.39 1.46 11.19
N THR A 53 -2.22 0.41 11.01
CA THR A 53 -3.51 0.20 11.67
C THR A 53 -3.69 -1.28 12.03
N ASP A 54 -4.74 -1.58 12.82
CA ASP A 54 -5.10 -2.96 13.16
C ASP A 54 -5.77 -3.70 12.01
N ASN A 55 -5.67 -5.05 12.05
CA ASN A 55 -6.35 -5.96 11.12
C ASN A 55 -6.02 -5.71 9.65
N THR A 56 -4.77 -5.38 9.36
CA THR A 56 -4.30 -5.13 7.99
C THR A 56 -4.24 -6.41 7.18
N THR A 57 -4.63 -6.32 5.92
CA THR A 57 -4.58 -7.40 4.94
C THR A 57 -3.86 -6.96 3.68
N CYS A 58 -3.20 -7.90 3.02
CA CYS A 58 -2.60 -7.74 1.69
C CYS A 58 -3.30 -8.62 0.67
N LEU A 59 -3.10 -8.34 -0.60
CA LEU A 59 -3.53 -9.22 -1.69
C LEU A 59 -2.31 -9.81 -2.39
N TYR A 60 -2.22 -11.16 -2.40
CA TYR A 60 -1.16 -11.86 -3.12
C TYR A 60 -1.70 -12.57 -4.36
N VAL A 61 -1.02 -12.41 -5.49
CA VAL A 61 -1.35 -13.03 -6.78
C VAL A 61 -0.21 -13.99 -7.18
N PRO A 62 -0.29 -15.28 -6.80
CA PRO A 62 0.82 -16.24 -6.97
C PRO A 62 1.26 -16.43 -8.42
N SER A 63 0.33 -16.43 -9.38
CA SER A 63 0.60 -16.65 -10.80
C SER A 63 1.61 -15.68 -11.40
N ILE A 64 1.66 -14.46 -10.88
CA ILE A 64 2.60 -13.41 -11.31
C ILE A 64 3.57 -13.00 -10.21
N GLY A 65 3.47 -13.57 -9.00
CA GLY A 65 4.30 -13.22 -7.85
C GLY A 65 4.11 -11.76 -7.39
N LEU A 66 2.91 -11.22 -7.55
CA LEU A 66 2.58 -9.84 -7.18
C LEU A 66 1.98 -9.78 -5.77
N LEU A 67 2.52 -8.90 -4.93
CA LEU A 67 1.93 -8.52 -3.65
C LEU A 67 1.42 -7.08 -3.74
N VAL A 68 0.12 -6.88 -3.54
CA VAL A 68 -0.45 -5.56 -3.27
C VAL A 68 -0.44 -5.39 -1.76
N ALA A 69 0.59 -4.73 -1.27
CA ALA A 69 0.89 -4.63 0.15
C ALA A 69 0.04 -3.58 0.88
N GLY A 70 -0.52 -2.61 0.16
CA GLY A 70 -1.15 -1.48 0.83
C GLY A 70 -0.16 -0.80 1.77
N ASP A 71 -0.62 -0.46 2.95
CA ASP A 71 0.17 0.27 3.95
C ASP A 71 1.09 -0.63 4.81
N VAL A 72 1.17 -1.92 4.49
CA VAL A 72 2.19 -2.83 5.09
C VAL A 72 3.59 -2.41 4.68
N ALA A 73 3.79 -1.98 3.43
CA ALA A 73 5.08 -1.54 2.91
C ALA A 73 5.00 -0.13 2.31
N TYR A 74 6.04 0.67 2.54
CA TYR A 74 6.18 2.04 2.07
C TYR A 74 7.36 2.16 1.11
N ASN A 75 7.22 2.94 0.04
CA ASN A 75 8.25 3.09 -0.97
C ASN A 75 8.75 4.55 -1.03
N ASP A 76 9.87 4.81 -0.37
CA ASP A 76 10.55 6.11 -0.27
C ASP A 76 9.65 7.25 0.26
N VAL A 77 8.74 6.89 1.16
CA VAL A 77 7.82 7.80 1.86
C VAL A 77 8.02 7.62 3.36
N HIS A 78 7.95 8.71 4.14
CA HIS A 78 7.92 8.60 5.60
C HIS A 78 6.66 7.86 6.04
N GLN A 79 6.83 6.85 6.90
CA GLN A 79 5.76 5.96 7.33
C GLN A 79 4.84 6.64 8.35
N TYR A 80 3.58 6.24 8.35
CA TYR A 80 2.60 6.65 9.33
C TYR A 80 2.67 5.71 10.54
N LEU A 81 3.30 6.15 11.63
CA LEU A 81 3.50 5.38 12.86
C LEU A 81 2.66 5.93 14.04
N THR A 82 1.62 6.72 13.72
CA THR A 82 0.81 7.40 14.74
C THR A 82 0.06 6.41 15.64
N GLU A 83 -0.30 5.23 15.12
CA GLU A 83 -0.96 4.16 15.86
C GLU A 83 0.02 3.12 16.42
N CYS A 84 1.28 3.13 15.97
CA CYS A 84 2.37 2.28 16.48
C CYS A 84 3.14 2.94 17.63
N ARG A 85 2.41 3.30 18.70
CA ARG A 85 2.97 4.13 19.78
C ARG A 85 3.92 3.37 20.68
N THR A 86 3.81 2.06 20.80
CA THR A 86 4.63 1.23 21.68
C THR A 86 5.71 0.48 20.89
N HIS A 87 6.75 0.04 21.59
CA HIS A 87 7.77 -0.84 21.01
C HIS A 87 7.13 -2.13 20.45
N GLU A 88 6.20 -2.72 21.19
CA GLU A 88 5.52 -3.95 20.82
C GLU A 88 4.74 -3.78 19.51
N SER A 89 3.97 -2.70 19.35
CA SER A 89 3.22 -2.46 18.12
C SER A 89 4.13 -2.28 16.90
N ARG A 90 5.32 -1.70 17.08
CA ARG A 90 6.33 -1.62 16.01
C ARG A 90 6.94 -2.99 15.67
N LEU A 91 7.13 -3.86 16.67
CA LEU A 91 7.56 -5.24 16.44
C LEU A 91 6.49 -6.07 15.72
N GLU A 92 5.20 -5.86 16.03
CA GLU A 92 4.10 -6.50 15.31
C GLU A 92 4.11 -6.12 13.82
N TRP A 93 4.38 -4.86 13.48
CA TRP A 93 4.54 -4.46 12.08
C TRP A 93 5.75 -5.13 11.43
N ILE A 94 6.88 -5.24 12.11
CA ILE A 94 8.04 -5.99 11.60
C ILE A 94 7.66 -7.46 11.33
N ALA A 95 6.91 -8.10 12.24
CA ALA A 95 6.42 -9.47 12.03
C ALA A 95 5.43 -9.58 10.85
N ALA A 96 4.62 -8.54 10.59
CA ALA A 96 3.79 -8.47 9.39
C ALA A 96 4.63 -8.43 8.11
N LEU A 97 5.73 -7.67 8.10
CA LEU A 97 6.69 -7.63 6.99
C LEU A 97 7.36 -8.99 6.76
N ASP A 98 7.69 -9.73 7.83
CA ASP A 98 8.26 -11.08 7.72
C ASP A 98 7.26 -12.07 7.08
N LYS A 99 5.96 -11.95 7.39
CA LYS A 99 4.91 -12.75 6.76
C LYS A 99 4.82 -12.51 5.25
N VAL A 100 4.84 -11.26 4.81
CA VAL A 100 4.73 -10.95 3.37
C VAL A 100 6.01 -11.27 2.62
N GLU A 101 7.17 -11.14 3.24
CA GLU A 101 8.46 -11.55 2.66
C GLU A 101 8.54 -13.06 2.43
N ALA A 102 7.97 -13.86 3.35
CA ALA A 102 7.91 -15.32 3.23
C ALA A 102 7.13 -15.80 2.00
N LEU A 103 6.25 -14.97 1.43
CA LEU A 103 5.57 -15.24 0.15
C LEU A 103 6.50 -15.15 -1.05
N LYS A 104 7.71 -14.60 -0.89
CA LYS A 104 8.72 -14.38 -1.92
C LYS A 104 8.15 -13.66 -3.15
N PRO A 105 7.52 -12.48 -2.97
CA PRO A 105 6.95 -11.75 -4.09
C PRO A 105 8.03 -11.30 -5.07
N ARG A 106 7.70 -11.24 -6.35
CA ARG A 106 8.56 -10.68 -7.40
C ARG A 106 8.37 -9.18 -7.57
N ALA A 107 7.18 -8.70 -7.20
CA ALA A 107 6.84 -7.27 -7.19
C ALA A 107 5.96 -6.97 -5.98
N VAL A 108 6.13 -5.78 -5.39
CA VAL A 108 5.39 -5.31 -4.21
C VAL A 108 4.86 -3.90 -4.48
N ILE A 109 3.54 -3.76 -4.52
CA ILE A 109 2.89 -2.46 -4.67
C ILE A 109 2.59 -1.92 -3.28
N ALA A 110 3.27 -0.84 -2.91
CA ALA A 110 3.03 -0.10 -1.68
C ALA A 110 1.79 0.80 -1.80
N GLY A 111 1.05 1.00 -0.71
CA GLY A 111 -0.03 1.98 -0.64
C GLY A 111 0.48 3.42 -0.76
N HIS A 112 1.64 3.69 -0.19
CA HIS A 112 2.33 4.98 -0.29
C HIS A 112 3.67 4.83 -1.00
N LYS A 113 3.79 5.45 -2.17
CA LYS A 113 4.95 5.33 -3.05
C LYS A 113 5.36 6.68 -3.60
N ARG A 114 6.66 6.96 -3.63
CA ARG A 114 7.20 8.11 -4.35
C ARG A 114 7.01 7.92 -5.85
N LEU A 115 6.53 8.95 -6.51
CA LEU A 115 6.33 8.92 -7.97
C LEU A 115 7.65 8.57 -8.69
N GLY A 116 7.56 7.61 -9.61
CA GLY A 116 8.70 7.17 -10.43
C GLY A 116 9.52 6.02 -9.85
N ASN A 117 9.30 5.62 -8.58
CA ASN A 117 9.96 4.43 -8.04
C ASN A 117 9.38 3.15 -8.67
N ASP A 118 10.15 2.08 -8.70
CA ASP A 118 9.70 0.75 -9.13
C ASP A 118 8.90 0.02 -8.04
N ASP A 119 8.47 -1.20 -8.33
CA ASP A 119 7.73 -2.07 -7.42
C ASP A 119 8.63 -3.24 -6.94
N SER A 120 9.91 -2.98 -6.74
CA SER A 120 10.85 -3.98 -6.27
C SER A 120 10.54 -4.46 -4.85
N PRO A 121 10.67 -5.78 -4.56
CA PRO A 121 10.43 -6.32 -3.22
C PRO A 121 11.35 -5.77 -2.12
N HIS A 122 12.46 -5.11 -2.46
CA HIS A 122 13.39 -4.53 -1.48
C HIS A 122 12.72 -3.50 -0.56
N ILE A 123 11.59 -2.93 -0.96
CA ILE A 123 10.82 -2.00 -0.12
C ILE A 123 10.34 -2.64 1.20
N ILE A 124 10.23 -3.97 1.27
CA ILE A 124 9.94 -4.69 2.52
C ILE A 124 11.05 -4.46 3.53
N ASP A 125 12.32 -4.64 3.11
CA ASP A 125 13.48 -4.41 3.96
C ASP A 125 13.66 -2.94 4.31
N GLU A 126 13.44 -2.04 3.35
CA GLU A 126 13.52 -0.60 3.59
C GLU A 126 12.46 -0.12 4.59
N THR A 127 11.25 -0.70 4.54
CA THR A 127 10.18 -0.42 5.51
C THR A 127 10.57 -0.93 6.89
N ARG A 128 11.07 -2.16 6.98
CA ARG A 128 11.55 -2.78 8.21
C ARG A 128 12.68 -1.97 8.85
N GLN A 129 13.66 -1.55 8.05
CA GLN A 129 14.78 -0.75 8.55
C GLN A 129 14.33 0.62 9.07
N TYR A 130 13.40 1.26 8.38
CA TYR A 130 12.84 2.53 8.85
C TYR A 130 12.14 2.39 10.20
N ILE A 131 11.37 1.32 10.41
CA ILE A 131 10.69 1.06 11.69
C ILE A 131 11.73 0.84 12.81
N ARG A 132 12.79 0.06 12.55
CA ARG A 132 13.88 -0.17 13.52
C ARG A 132 14.62 1.11 13.90
N ASP A 133 14.92 1.96 12.92
CA ASP A 133 15.59 3.23 13.16
C ASP A 133 14.70 4.20 13.93
N PHE A 134 13.42 4.25 13.59
CA PHE A 134 12.45 5.05 14.31
C PHE A 134 12.32 4.57 15.77
N ASP A 135 12.17 3.27 15.98
CA ASP A 135 12.07 2.65 17.30
C ASP A 135 13.29 2.98 18.18
N ARG A 136 14.50 2.79 17.64
CA ARG A 136 15.75 3.16 18.31
C ARG A 136 15.78 4.65 18.66
N LEU A 137 15.40 5.52 17.72
CA LEU A 137 15.41 6.96 17.96
C LEU A 137 14.34 7.42 18.96
N VAL A 138 13.24 6.69 19.08
CA VAL A 138 12.27 6.93 20.17
C VAL A 138 12.96 6.84 21.53
N GLU A 139 13.80 5.82 21.76
CA GLU A 139 14.54 5.67 23.03
C GLU A 139 15.64 6.73 23.23
N GLU A 140 16.27 7.18 22.16
CA GLU A 140 17.42 8.11 22.17
C GLU A 140 17.04 9.59 22.20
N THR A 141 15.76 9.95 22.07
CA THR A 141 15.30 11.34 22.01
C THR A 141 14.32 11.68 23.12
N ALA A 142 14.34 12.91 23.59
CA ALA A 142 13.44 13.39 24.63
C ALA A 142 12.15 14.03 24.10
N THR A 143 12.20 14.62 22.89
CA THR A 143 11.11 15.43 22.36
C THR A 143 10.71 14.98 20.97
N SER A 144 9.44 15.28 20.56
CA SER A 144 8.96 15.04 19.21
C SER A 144 9.80 15.79 18.15
N ARG A 145 10.33 16.96 18.48
CA ARG A 145 11.18 17.71 17.56
C ARG A 145 12.53 17.04 17.33
N GLU A 146 13.19 16.55 18.39
CA GLU A 146 14.46 15.80 18.26
C GLU A 146 14.27 14.52 17.45
N LEU A 147 13.21 13.75 17.73
CA LEU A 147 12.90 12.53 16.97
C LEU A 147 12.70 12.85 15.49
N TYR A 148 11.90 13.84 15.19
CA TYR A 148 11.66 14.29 13.80
C TYR A 148 12.94 14.71 13.09
N ASP A 149 13.76 15.57 13.71
CA ASP A 149 14.98 16.08 13.11
C ASP A 149 16.02 14.96 12.87
N ARG A 150 16.17 14.01 13.82
CA ARG A 150 17.07 12.86 13.67
C ARG A 150 16.61 11.90 12.58
N MET A 151 15.31 11.66 12.43
CA MET A 151 14.78 10.88 11.32
C MET A 151 15.01 11.55 9.96
N LEU A 152 14.91 12.87 9.88
CA LEU A 152 15.24 13.60 8.65
C LEU A 152 16.73 13.54 8.29
N VAL A 153 17.62 13.41 9.26
CA VAL A 153 19.05 13.20 9.02
C VAL A 153 19.30 11.81 8.40
N LEU A 154 18.61 10.77 8.89
CA LEU A 154 18.73 9.40 8.36
C LEU A 154 18.04 9.24 6.99
N TYR A 155 16.91 9.91 6.81
CA TYR A 155 16.04 9.76 5.63
C TYR A 155 15.71 11.12 4.99
N PRO A 156 16.73 11.89 4.52
CA PRO A 156 16.54 13.28 4.08
C PRO A 156 15.71 13.41 2.82
N ASN A 157 15.68 12.36 1.99
CA ASN A 157 15.05 12.35 0.68
C ASN A 157 13.63 11.76 0.69
N ARG A 158 13.21 11.05 1.75
CA ARG A 158 11.84 10.52 1.81
C ARG A 158 10.82 11.64 1.78
N VAL A 159 9.72 11.41 1.03
CA VAL A 159 8.62 12.37 0.93
C VAL A 159 7.59 12.16 2.06
N ASN A 160 6.56 13.03 2.14
CA ASN A 160 5.53 13.00 3.19
C ASN A 160 6.07 13.23 4.62
N ARG A 161 6.82 14.31 4.81
CA ARG A 161 7.34 14.71 6.13
C ARG A 161 6.25 14.96 7.18
N GLY A 162 5.00 15.22 6.73
CA GLY A 162 3.84 15.37 7.61
C GLY A 162 3.51 14.10 8.39
N ALA A 163 3.61 12.92 7.77
CA ALA A 163 3.42 11.63 8.43
C ALA A 163 4.47 11.41 9.53
N LEU A 164 5.74 11.70 9.24
CA LEU A 164 6.81 11.64 10.25
C LEU A 164 6.55 12.59 11.43
N TRP A 165 6.13 13.84 11.14
CA TRP A 165 5.84 14.80 12.20
C TRP A 165 4.67 14.34 13.08
N GLY A 166 3.59 13.83 12.44
CA GLY A 166 2.45 13.25 13.15
C GLY A 166 2.86 12.09 14.05
N SER A 167 3.68 11.17 13.54
CA SER A 167 4.21 10.03 14.28
C SER A 167 5.08 10.44 15.47
N ALA A 168 5.99 11.39 15.27
CA ALA A 168 6.85 11.91 16.34
C ALA A 168 6.02 12.54 17.47
N ARG A 169 4.98 13.31 17.12
CA ARG A 169 4.08 13.92 18.10
C ARG A 169 3.21 12.90 18.84
N ALA A 170 2.74 11.86 18.14
CA ALA A 170 1.91 10.86 18.77
C ALA A 170 2.63 10.07 19.86
N ILE A 171 3.97 9.98 19.75
CA ILE A 171 4.81 9.18 20.66
C ILE A 171 5.45 10.04 21.76
N LYS A 172 5.87 11.25 21.45
CA LYS A 172 6.59 12.12 22.40
C LYS A 172 5.76 13.25 23.01
N GLY A 173 4.52 13.42 22.56
CA GLY A 173 3.59 14.45 23.08
C GLY A 173 3.75 15.79 22.40
#